data_043bd57a685e458edf185959fde06bb4
#
_entry.id   043bd57a685e458edf185959fde06bb4
#
_cell.length_a   1.000
_cell.length_b   1.000
_cell.length_c   1.000
_cell.angle_alpha   90.00
_cell.angle_beta   90.00
_cell.angle_gamma   90.00
#
_symmetry.space_group_name_H-M   'P 1'
#
loop_
_entity.id
_entity.type
_entity.pdbx_description
1 polymer ?
#
loop_
_entity_poly.entity_id
_entity_poly.type
_entity_poly.pdbx_seq_one_letter_code
_entity_poly.pdbx_strand_id
1 'polypeptide(L)'
;MKQLQATNKRYMSHLEKSDLQPEEYLTKFADYCVELAIQSGWGSRENLGTGLTVHISDTRGRKTSANANLGHAVGICWHSITSEGNHRRIEIDRETSDTMKALEIVAHEVSHAVTPEDTGHKGAFVELVFGVFKLGGIPTATAPTEEFQQLIWNWLEQNGTYPHIRFVDRRPKQTTRMVKLACADITCAGATDKSRRNGEGTIWRMSSAVVLKSADRLTCPVCQGWDIILPEDMPQSIYK
;
A
#
# COMPACT_ATOMS: atom_id res chain seq x y z
N MET A 1 -7.78 -18.39 -9.14
CA MET A 1 -7.65 -17.71 -7.84
C MET A 1 -8.51 -18.30 -6.72
N LYS A 2 -9.84 -18.47 -6.84
CA LYS A 2 -10.67 -19.03 -5.73
C LYS A 2 -10.33 -20.47 -5.35
N GLN A 3 -9.91 -21.32 -6.29
CA GLN A 3 -9.50 -22.69 -6.02
C GLN A 3 -8.16 -22.77 -5.27
N LEU A 4 -7.15 -21.95 -5.64
CA LEU A 4 -5.86 -21.84 -4.95
C LEU A 4 -6.05 -21.42 -3.48
N GLN A 5 -6.90 -20.42 -3.23
CA GLN A 5 -7.20 -19.97 -1.86
C GLN A 5 -7.84 -21.06 -1.00
N ALA A 6 -8.70 -21.91 -1.59
CA ALA A 6 -9.34 -23.02 -0.88
C ALA A 6 -8.34 -24.14 -0.58
N THR A 7 -7.43 -24.46 -1.49
CA THR A 7 -6.38 -25.48 -1.33
C THR A 7 -5.36 -25.04 -0.27
N ASN A 8 -4.84 -23.82 -0.37
CA ASN A 8 -3.91 -23.25 0.60
C ASN A 8 -4.48 -23.21 2.02
N LYS A 9 -5.75 -22.83 2.17
CA LYS A 9 -6.44 -22.80 3.47
C LYS A 9 -6.55 -24.18 4.12
N ARG A 10 -6.71 -25.23 3.33
CA ARG A 10 -6.81 -26.62 3.82
C ARG A 10 -5.47 -27.18 4.27
N TYR A 11 -4.37 -26.91 3.57
CA TYR A 11 -3.02 -27.38 3.92
C TYR A 11 -2.45 -26.67 5.14
N MET A 12 -2.77 -25.37 5.34
CA MET A 12 -2.24 -24.59 6.47
C MET A 12 -3.09 -24.67 7.73
N SER A 13 -4.27 -25.30 7.69
CA SER A 13 -5.23 -25.35 8.81
C SER A 13 -4.73 -26.10 10.04
N HIS A 14 -3.69 -26.92 9.92
CA HIS A 14 -3.09 -27.69 11.01
C HIS A 14 -1.82 -27.03 11.58
N LEU A 15 -1.31 -25.98 10.92
CA LEU A 15 -0.17 -25.24 11.45
C LEU A 15 -0.66 -24.23 12.50
N GLU A 16 0.00 -24.24 13.64
CA GLU A 16 -0.23 -23.26 14.69
C GLU A 16 0.34 -21.89 14.29
N LYS A 17 -0.10 -20.84 14.94
CA LYS A 17 0.52 -19.53 14.82
C LYS A 17 1.89 -19.55 15.47
N SER A 18 2.84 -18.84 14.87
CA SER A 18 4.16 -18.65 15.44
C SER A 18 4.09 -17.93 16.78
N ASP A 19 4.96 -18.30 17.72
CA ASP A 19 5.13 -17.61 19.01
C ASP A 19 6.01 -16.34 18.88
N LEU A 20 6.63 -16.11 17.72
CA LEU A 20 7.44 -14.93 17.45
C LEU A 20 6.57 -13.67 17.36
N GLN A 21 7.18 -12.51 17.62
CA GLN A 21 6.54 -11.24 17.26
C GLN A 21 6.42 -11.13 15.73
N PRO A 22 5.37 -10.46 15.22
CA PRO A 22 5.12 -10.42 13.78
C PRO A 22 6.31 -9.91 12.94
N GLU A 23 7.01 -8.88 13.38
CA GLU A 23 8.18 -8.34 12.67
C GLU A 23 9.39 -9.26 12.77
N GLU A 24 9.58 -9.93 13.88
CA GLU A 24 10.62 -10.93 14.08
C GLU A 24 10.40 -12.15 13.15
N TYR A 25 9.15 -12.62 13.07
CA TYR A 25 8.76 -13.70 12.15
C TYR A 25 9.08 -13.35 10.69
N LEU A 26 8.70 -12.14 10.26
CA LEU A 26 8.96 -11.69 8.89
C LEU A 26 10.45 -11.47 8.62
N THR A 27 11.21 -10.94 9.59
CA THR A 27 12.67 -10.79 9.46
C THR A 27 13.36 -12.14 9.34
N LYS A 28 12.96 -13.12 10.16
CA LYS A 28 13.48 -14.48 10.07
C LYS A 28 13.17 -15.15 8.71
N PHE A 29 11.98 -14.87 8.14
CA PHE A 29 11.66 -15.33 6.80
C PHE A 29 12.45 -14.58 5.72
N ALA A 30 12.69 -13.29 5.88
CA ALA A 30 13.55 -12.53 4.96
C ALA A 30 14.98 -13.09 4.93
N ASP A 31 15.56 -13.44 6.08
CA ASP A 31 16.86 -14.10 6.16
C ASP A 31 16.88 -15.44 5.41
N TYR A 32 15.83 -16.25 5.56
CA TYR A 32 15.67 -17.49 4.79
C TYR A 32 15.63 -17.23 3.28
N CYS A 33 14.90 -16.24 2.82
CA CYS A 33 14.86 -15.85 1.41
C CYS A 33 16.23 -15.36 0.90
N VAL A 34 16.96 -14.59 1.70
CA VAL A 34 18.32 -14.14 1.37
C VAL A 34 19.24 -15.34 1.16
N GLU A 35 19.20 -16.35 2.04
CA GLU A 35 20.01 -17.56 1.89
C GLU A 35 19.64 -18.32 0.60
N LEU A 36 18.35 -18.48 0.31
CA LEU A 36 17.90 -19.14 -0.92
C LEU A 36 18.41 -18.41 -2.17
N ALA A 37 18.33 -17.08 -2.19
CA ALA A 37 18.80 -16.28 -3.31
C ALA A 37 20.31 -16.47 -3.54
N ILE A 38 21.12 -16.38 -2.48
CA ILE A 38 22.58 -16.53 -2.55
C ILE A 38 22.98 -17.93 -2.96
N GLN A 39 22.38 -18.97 -2.39
CA GLN A 39 22.63 -20.37 -2.75
C GLN A 39 22.28 -20.68 -4.20
N SER A 40 21.31 -19.97 -4.76
CA SER A 40 20.90 -20.07 -6.16
C SER A 40 21.78 -19.25 -7.12
N GLY A 41 22.79 -18.56 -6.61
CA GLY A 41 23.69 -17.71 -7.39
C GLY A 41 23.11 -16.37 -7.80
N TRP A 42 21.96 -15.99 -7.24
CA TRP A 42 21.30 -14.73 -7.52
C TRP A 42 21.32 -13.83 -6.28
N GLY A 43 21.81 -12.62 -6.46
CA GLY A 43 21.92 -11.66 -5.37
C GLY A 43 23.21 -11.79 -4.55
N SER A 44 23.40 -10.88 -3.61
CA SER A 44 24.61 -10.76 -2.78
C SER A 44 24.28 -10.19 -1.41
N ARG A 45 24.97 -10.69 -0.38
CA ARG A 45 24.93 -10.07 0.97
C ARG A 45 25.51 -8.67 0.99
N GLU A 46 26.43 -8.35 0.10
CA GLU A 46 27.01 -7.01 -0.01
C GLU A 46 25.92 -5.95 -0.28
N ASN A 47 24.89 -6.31 -1.03
CA ASN A 47 23.77 -5.41 -1.30
C ASN A 47 22.90 -5.10 -0.07
N LEU A 48 22.99 -5.89 0.99
CA LEU A 48 22.25 -5.64 2.25
C LEU A 48 22.87 -4.56 3.12
N GLY A 49 24.10 -4.14 2.82
CA GLY A 49 24.83 -3.22 3.68
C GLY A 49 25.10 -3.83 5.06
N THR A 50 24.68 -3.15 6.13
CA THR A 50 24.84 -3.64 7.51
C THR A 50 23.78 -4.66 7.94
N GLY A 51 22.80 -4.95 7.11
CA GLY A 51 21.77 -5.96 7.38
C GLY A 51 20.41 -5.63 6.77
N LEU A 52 19.43 -6.44 7.14
CA LEU A 52 18.04 -6.35 6.67
C LEU A 52 17.09 -6.52 7.85
N THR A 53 16.07 -5.66 7.94
CA THR A 53 14.95 -5.82 8.87
C THR A 53 13.61 -5.67 8.18
N VAL A 54 12.58 -6.33 8.70
CA VAL A 54 11.21 -6.19 8.21
C VAL A 54 10.35 -5.54 9.27
N HIS A 55 9.60 -4.52 8.88
CA HIS A 55 8.71 -3.77 9.75
C HIS A 55 7.28 -3.77 9.21
N ILE A 56 6.33 -3.69 10.13
CA ILE A 56 4.90 -3.53 9.81
C ILE A 56 4.56 -2.05 9.91
N SER A 57 4.10 -1.46 8.82
CA SER A 57 3.82 -0.02 8.78
C SER A 57 2.56 0.30 7.97
N ASP A 58 2.13 1.55 8.01
CA ASP A 58 1.11 2.05 7.08
C ASP A 58 1.80 2.50 5.80
N THR A 59 1.80 1.63 4.79
CA THR A 59 2.41 1.92 3.48
C THR A 59 1.50 2.76 2.58
N ARG A 60 0.27 3.04 3.01
CA ARG A 60 -0.71 3.82 2.26
C ARG A 60 -0.26 5.26 2.09
N GLY A 61 -0.37 5.75 0.86
CA GLY A 61 0.00 7.12 0.51
C GLY A 61 1.50 7.34 0.33
N ARG A 62 2.35 6.33 0.52
CA ARG A 62 3.77 6.42 0.17
C ARG A 62 3.92 6.24 -1.34
N LYS A 63 4.43 7.26 -1.99
CA LYS A 63 4.71 7.24 -3.44
C LYS A 63 6.10 6.65 -3.63
N THR A 64 6.17 5.44 -4.17
CA THR A 64 7.43 4.76 -4.47
C THR A 64 7.99 5.10 -5.86
N SER A 65 7.21 5.78 -6.71
CA SER A 65 7.65 6.23 -8.04
C SER A 65 6.90 7.48 -8.49
N ALA A 66 7.42 8.15 -9.55
CA ALA A 66 6.81 9.32 -10.17
C ALA A 66 5.41 9.06 -10.76
N ASN A 67 5.01 7.81 -10.94
CA ASN A 67 3.69 7.41 -11.44
C ASN A 67 2.69 7.21 -10.29
N ALA A 68 2.13 8.30 -9.80
CA ALA A 68 1.24 8.38 -8.65
C ALA A 68 -0.15 7.71 -8.81
N ASN A 69 -0.41 7.01 -9.90
CA ASN A 69 -1.70 6.39 -10.22
C ASN A 69 -1.76 4.87 -9.97
N LEU A 70 -0.66 4.26 -9.58
CA LEU A 70 -0.61 2.85 -9.18
C LEU A 70 -0.90 2.78 -7.68
N GLY A 71 -1.93 2.04 -7.31
CA GLY A 71 -2.50 1.85 -5.97
C GLY A 71 -1.51 1.73 -4.80
N HIS A 72 -2.00 1.34 -3.63
CA HIS A 72 -1.18 1.20 -2.45
C HIS A 72 -0.07 0.17 -2.66
N ALA A 73 1.18 0.56 -2.39
CA ALA A 73 2.26 -0.42 -2.23
C ALA A 73 1.94 -1.27 -1.00
N VAL A 74 1.91 -2.60 -1.16
CA VAL A 74 1.68 -3.54 -0.05
C VAL A 74 2.99 -3.93 0.64
N GLY A 75 4.12 -3.73 -0.06
CA GLY A 75 5.49 -3.86 0.43
C GLY A 75 6.36 -2.73 -0.12
N ILE A 76 7.44 -2.40 0.57
CA ILE A 76 8.44 -1.41 0.15
C ILE A 76 9.82 -1.87 0.63
N CYS A 77 10.78 -1.96 -0.27
CA CYS A 77 12.18 -2.12 0.08
C CYS A 77 12.90 -0.77 0.07
N TRP A 78 13.40 -0.34 1.22
CA TRP A 78 14.26 0.83 1.35
C TRP A 78 15.71 0.44 1.12
N HIS A 79 16.34 1.13 0.17
CA HIS A 79 17.75 0.90 -0.15
C HIS A 79 18.68 1.34 0.96
N SER A 80 19.84 0.69 1.06
CA SER A 80 20.84 0.95 2.09
C SER A 80 21.29 2.42 2.16
N ILE A 81 21.39 3.09 1.00
CA ILE A 81 21.77 4.50 0.92
C ILE A 81 20.74 5.46 1.52
N THR A 82 19.50 5.01 1.76
CA THR A 82 18.43 5.83 2.36
C THR A 82 18.36 5.73 3.87
N SER A 83 19.21 4.91 4.49
CA SER A 83 19.24 4.70 5.94
C SER A 83 20.58 5.08 6.55
N GLU A 84 20.55 5.64 7.74
CA GLU A 84 21.74 5.82 8.56
C GLU A 84 22.36 4.45 8.89
N GLY A 85 23.67 4.30 8.74
CA GLY A 85 24.34 3.02 8.95
C GLY A 85 24.26 2.03 7.77
N ASN A 86 23.77 2.46 6.61
CA ASN A 86 23.74 1.63 5.39
C ASN A 86 22.96 0.31 5.55
N HIS A 87 21.80 0.37 6.22
CA HIS A 87 20.94 -0.78 6.53
C HIS A 87 19.74 -0.83 5.58
N ARG A 88 19.38 -2.02 5.08
CA ARG A 88 18.17 -2.21 4.29
C ARG A 88 16.98 -2.47 5.18
N ARG A 89 15.84 -1.91 4.78
CA ARG A 89 14.59 -2.06 5.50
C ARG A 89 13.47 -2.43 4.53
N ILE A 90 12.72 -3.47 4.88
CA ILE A 90 11.45 -3.83 4.23
C ILE A 90 10.31 -3.36 5.10
N GLU A 91 9.31 -2.74 4.50
CA GLU A 91 8.05 -2.41 5.17
C GLU A 91 6.91 -3.17 4.51
N ILE A 92 6.04 -3.77 5.33
CA ILE A 92 4.83 -4.48 4.90
C ILE A 92 3.60 -3.78 5.45
N ASP A 93 2.56 -3.67 4.62
CA ASP A 93 1.30 -3.04 5.03
C ASP A 93 0.67 -3.76 6.23
N ARG A 94 0.33 -3.00 7.26
CA ARG A 94 -0.28 -3.49 8.51
C ARG A 94 -1.63 -4.19 8.32
N GLU A 95 -2.28 -4.05 7.16
CA GLU A 95 -3.52 -4.76 6.85
C GLU A 95 -3.27 -6.17 6.31
N THR A 96 -2.02 -6.51 5.99
CA THR A 96 -1.63 -7.84 5.51
C THR A 96 -1.61 -8.82 6.69
N SER A 97 -2.57 -9.74 6.74
CA SER A 97 -2.69 -10.75 7.81
C SER A 97 -2.73 -12.20 7.29
N ASP A 98 -2.83 -12.38 5.97
CA ASP A 98 -2.74 -13.70 5.35
C ASP A 98 -1.28 -14.13 5.27
N THR A 99 -0.97 -15.34 5.77
CA THR A 99 0.40 -15.86 5.84
C THR A 99 1.06 -15.93 4.47
N MET A 100 0.39 -16.54 3.48
CA MET A 100 1.00 -16.71 2.16
C MET A 100 1.23 -15.37 1.46
N LYS A 101 0.30 -14.43 1.65
CA LYS A 101 0.45 -13.09 1.10
C LYS A 101 1.57 -12.31 1.78
N ALA A 102 1.71 -12.39 3.10
CA ALA A 102 2.80 -11.73 3.82
C ALA A 102 4.17 -12.26 3.38
N LEU A 103 4.32 -13.58 3.30
CA LEU A 103 5.57 -14.22 2.90
C LEU A 103 5.91 -13.96 1.42
N GLU A 104 4.90 -13.93 0.54
CA GLU A 104 5.10 -13.55 -0.86
C GLU A 104 5.63 -12.12 -0.98
N ILE A 105 5.05 -11.17 -0.25
CA ILE A 105 5.52 -9.78 -0.24
C ILE A 105 6.96 -9.71 0.28
N VAL A 106 7.30 -10.41 1.36
CA VAL A 106 8.70 -10.45 1.85
C VAL A 106 9.65 -10.99 0.80
N ALA A 107 9.32 -12.10 0.12
CA ALA A 107 10.16 -12.67 -0.94
C ALA A 107 10.35 -11.68 -2.11
N HIS A 108 9.30 -10.96 -2.49
CA HIS A 108 9.36 -9.89 -3.50
C HIS A 108 10.32 -8.77 -3.07
N GLU A 109 10.17 -8.24 -1.86
CA GLU A 109 10.99 -7.13 -1.36
C GLU A 109 12.44 -7.56 -1.08
N VAL A 110 12.66 -8.83 -0.68
CA VAL A 110 14.02 -9.40 -0.57
C VAL A 110 14.69 -9.44 -1.93
N SER A 111 13.95 -9.72 -3.01
CA SER A 111 14.52 -9.67 -4.37
C SER A 111 15.08 -8.28 -4.70
N HIS A 112 14.41 -7.20 -4.29
CA HIS A 112 14.98 -5.85 -4.37
C HIS A 112 16.19 -5.66 -3.45
N ALA A 113 16.14 -6.22 -2.23
CA ALA A 113 17.21 -6.05 -1.27
C ALA A 113 18.54 -6.70 -1.69
N VAL A 114 18.51 -7.85 -2.34
CA VAL A 114 19.72 -8.61 -2.73
C VAL A 114 20.21 -8.31 -4.15
N THR A 115 19.46 -7.55 -4.94
CA THR A 115 19.88 -7.11 -6.27
C THR A 115 20.41 -5.67 -6.24
N PRO A 116 21.19 -5.23 -7.25
CA PRO A 116 21.59 -3.84 -7.38
C PRO A 116 20.40 -2.88 -7.42
N GLU A 117 20.57 -1.67 -6.87
CA GLU A 117 19.48 -0.69 -6.69
C GLU A 117 18.79 -0.25 -7.98
N ASP A 118 19.53 -0.22 -9.08
CA ASP A 118 19.05 0.17 -10.42
C ASP A 118 18.33 -0.96 -11.18
N THR A 119 18.31 -2.17 -10.62
CA THR A 119 17.69 -3.35 -11.27
C THR A 119 16.18 -3.15 -11.47
N GLY A 120 15.49 -2.52 -10.52
CA GLY A 120 14.04 -2.38 -10.53
C GLY A 120 13.35 -3.76 -10.67
N HIS A 121 12.32 -3.86 -11.50
CA HIS A 121 11.57 -5.11 -11.74
C HIS A 121 12.04 -5.85 -13.03
N LYS A 122 13.35 -5.91 -13.29
CA LYS A 122 13.93 -6.49 -14.51
C LYS A 122 15.14 -7.40 -14.17
N GLY A 123 15.64 -8.11 -15.16
CA GLY A 123 16.88 -8.88 -15.07
C GLY A 123 16.92 -9.79 -13.83
N ALA A 124 17.95 -9.63 -12.98
CA ALA A 124 18.16 -10.45 -11.78
C ALA A 124 16.96 -10.49 -10.83
N PHE A 125 16.19 -9.39 -10.72
CA PHE A 125 14.96 -9.38 -9.94
C PHE A 125 13.94 -10.40 -10.48
N VAL A 126 13.72 -10.44 -11.78
CA VAL A 126 12.77 -11.37 -12.45
C VAL A 126 13.19 -12.81 -12.24
N GLU A 127 14.50 -13.09 -12.36
CA GLU A 127 15.06 -14.42 -12.13
C GLU A 127 14.88 -14.88 -10.67
N LEU A 128 15.06 -13.98 -9.70
CA LEU A 128 14.79 -14.28 -8.29
C LEU A 128 13.31 -14.58 -8.05
N VAL A 129 12.44 -13.68 -8.46
CA VAL A 129 11.01 -13.73 -8.16
C VAL A 129 10.37 -14.99 -8.77
N PHE A 130 10.62 -15.24 -10.07
CA PHE A 130 9.98 -16.37 -10.78
C PHE A 130 10.84 -17.63 -10.82
N GLY A 131 12.16 -17.46 -10.94
CA GLY A 131 13.10 -18.58 -11.05
C GLY A 131 13.40 -19.24 -9.71
N VAL A 132 13.73 -18.46 -8.68
CA VAL A 132 14.11 -18.96 -7.35
C VAL A 132 12.89 -19.08 -6.44
N PHE A 133 12.19 -17.99 -6.19
CA PHE A 133 11.05 -17.98 -5.25
C PHE A 133 9.77 -18.57 -5.82
N LYS A 134 9.71 -18.86 -7.13
CA LYS A 134 8.53 -19.50 -7.76
C LYS A 134 7.23 -18.70 -7.56
N LEU A 135 7.31 -17.37 -7.44
CA LEU A 135 6.12 -16.51 -7.38
C LEU A 135 5.43 -16.48 -8.75
N GLY A 136 4.17 -16.13 -8.77
CA GLY A 136 3.37 -15.90 -9.98
C GLY A 136 3.04 -14.43 -10.19
N GLY A 137 2.21 -14.13 -11.19
CA GLY A 137 1.77 -12.78 -11.51
C GLY A 137 2.69 -12.07 -12.51
N ILE A 138 2.87 -10.77 -12.32
CA ILE A 138 3.79 -9.93 -13.11
C ILE A 138 4.85 -9.32 -12.19
N PRO A 139 6.02 -8.89 -12.71
CA PRO A 139 7.12 -8.42 -11.85
C PRO A 139 6.75 -7.32 -10.86
N THR A 140 5.83 -6.44 -11.21
CA THR A 140 5.36 -5.34 -10.35
C THR A 140 4.17 -5.69 -9.45
N ALA A 141 3.59 -6.90 -9.59
CA ALA A 141 2.43 -7.36 -8.83
C ALA A 141 2.45 -8.90 -8.76
N THR A 142 3.28 -9.42 -7.88
CA THR A 142 3.44 -10.85 -7.67
C THR A 142 2.28 -11.45 -6.86
N ALA A 143 2.20 -12.78 -6.89
CA ALA A 143 1.23 -13.55 -6.14
C ALA A 143 1.84 -14.89 -5.71
N PRO A 144 1.41 -15.47 -4.57
CA PRO A 144 1.86 -16.79 -4.17
C PRO A 144 1.36 -17.87 -5.13
N THR A 145 2.21 -18.85 -5.43
CA THR A 145 1.88 -20.05 -6.23
C THR A 145 1.91 -21.30 -5.37
N GLU A 146 1.52 -22.43 -5.93
CA GLU A 146 1.69 -23.74 -5.28
C GLU A 146 3.17 -24.10 -5.15
N GLU A 147 3.98 -23.80 -6.16
CA GLU A 147 5.42 -24.02 -6.14
C GLU A 147 6.12 -23.17 -5.05
N PHE A 148 5.72 -21.93 -4.88
CA PHE A 148 6.19 -21.10 -3.76
C PHE A 148 5.83 -21.73 -2.42
N GLN A 149 4.58 -22.16 -2.25
CA GLN A 149 4.15 -22.82 -1.02
C GLN A 149 4.97 -24.08 -0.74
N GLN A 150 5.22 -24.91 -1.75
CA GLN A 150 6.06 -26.11 -1.61
C GLN A 150 7.49 -25.75 -1.22
N LEU A 151 8.06 -24.72 -1.84
CA LEU A 151 9.41 -24.23 -1.56
C LEU A 151 9.60 -23.86 -0.09
N ILE A 152 8.61 -23.18 0.51
CA ILE A 152 8.71 -22.68 1.89
C ILE A 152 8.05 -23.60 2.92
N TRP A 153 7.55 -24.78 2.51
CA TRP A 153 6.77 -25.66 3.39
C TRP A 153 7.53 -26.07 4.64
N ASN A 154 8.77 -26.56 4.51
CA ASN A 154 9.59 -26.97 5.64
C ASN A 154 9.83 -25.79 6.62
N TRP A 155 9.96 -24.58 6.09
CA TRP A 155 10.10 -23.38 6.90
C TRP A 155 8.81 -23.09 7.69
N LEU A 156 7.64 -23.24 7.06
CA LEU A 156 6.33 -23.08 7.70
C LEU A 156 6.09 -24.13 8.80
N GLU A 157 6.45 -25.39 8.57
CA GLU A 157 6.33 -26.44 9.59
C GLU A 157 7.18 -26.16 10.83
N GLN A 158 8.34 -25.55 10.67
CA GLN A 158 9.24 -25.21 11.76
C GLN A 158 8.86 -23.89 12.50
N ASN A 159 8.24 -22.95 11.82
CA ASN A 159 8.02 -21.60 12.34
C ASN A 159 6.54 -21.24 12.52
N GLY A 160 5.63 -22.10 12.08
CA GLY A 160 4.19 -21.84 12.14
C GLY A 160 3.70 -20.81 11.12
N THR A 161 2.47 -20.37 11.29
CA THR A 161 1.84 -19.33 10.45
C THR A 161 2.12 -17.94 10.98
N TYR A 162 2.00 -16.94 10.10
CA TYR A 162 2.22 -15.53 10.42
C TYR A 162 1.32 -15.07 11.59
N PRO A 163 1.90 -14.59 12.70
CA PRO A 163 1.15 -14.33 13.94
C PRO A 163 0.38 -13.01 13.94
N HIS A 164 0.53 -12.19 12.90
CA HIS A 164 -0.09 -10.87 12.86
C HIS A 164 -1.62 -10.92 12.86
N ILE A 165 -2.22 -9.99 13.58
CA ILE A 165 -3.66 -9.74 13.59
C ILE A 165 -3.90 -8.42 12.86
N ARG A 166 -4.71 -8.47 11.81
CA ARG A 166 -5.06 -7.29 11.02
C ARG A 166 -5.62 -6.18 11.90
N PHE A 167 -5.05 -5.00 11.79
CA PHE A 167 -5.62 -3.81 12.39
C PHE A 167 -6.88 -3.38 11.63
N VAL A 168 -8.01 -3.43 12.31
CA VAL A 168 -9.26 -2.86 11.80
C VAL A 168 -9.39 -1.46 12.38
N ASP A 169 -9.29 -0.44 11.52
CA ASP A 169 -9.57 0.93 11.92
C ASP A 169 -11.06 1.07 12.27
N ARG A 170 -11.39 1.00 13.56
CA ARG A 170 -12.76 1.16 14.07
C ARG A 170 -13.12 2.62 14.31
N ARG A 171 -12.22 3.56 14.01
CA ARG A 171 -12.57 4.96 14.12
C ARG A 171 -13.71 5.26 13.17
N PRO A 172 -14.78 5.89 13.62
CA PRO A 172 -15.83 6.33 12.73
C PRO A 172 -15.18 7.19 11.63
N LYS A 173 -15.55 6.91 10.38
CA LYS A 173 -15.11 7.78 9.27
C LYS A 173 -15.42 9.20 9.66
N GLN A 174 -14.41 10.07 9.57
CA GLN A 174 -14.58 11.48 9.87
C GLN A 174 -15.73 12.04 9.00
N THR A 175 -16.87 12.30 9.64
CA THR A 175 -18.09 12.78 8.98
C THR A 175 -17.99 14.26 8.62
N THR A 176 -17.04 14.99 9.21
CA THR A 176 -16.75 16.39 8.90
C THR A 176 -15.87 16.51 7.65
N ARG A 177 -16.33 15.96 6.53
CA ARG A 177 -15.68 16.24 5.26
C ARG A 177 -15.95 17.67 4.86
N MET A 178 -14.90 18.38 4.45
CA MET A 178 -15.02 19.67 3.81
C MET A 178 -15.72 19.49 2.46
N VAL A 179 -16.92 20.04 2.35
CA VAL A 179 -17.72 20.03 1.15
C VAL A 179 -17.13 21.01 0.15
N LYS A 180 -17.02 20.60 -1.10
CA LYS A 180 -16.64 21.49 -2.21
C LYS A 180 -17.84 22.35 -2.55
N LEU A 181 -17.66 23.65 -2.56
CA LEU A 181 -18.61 24.66 -3.04
C LEU A 181 -17.99 25.37 -4.24
N ALA A 182 -18.80 25.78 -5.17
CA ALA A 182 -18.34 26.56 -6.30
C ALA A 182 -19.31 27.73 -6.58
N CYS A 183 -18.76 28.85 -7.01
CA CYS A 183 -19.54 29.94 -7.56
C CYS A 183 -20.10 29.53 -8.93
N ALA A 184 -21.37 29.83 -9.21
CA ALA A 184 -21.96 29.57 -10.52
C ALA A 184 -21.44 30.55 -11.59
N ASP A 185 -20.96 31.73 -11.16
CA ASP A 185 -20.37 32.70 -12.08
C ASP A 185 -18.96 32.30 -12.51
N ILE A 186 -18.84 31.78 -13.72
CA ILE A 186 -17.56 31.39 -14.34
C ILE A 186 -16.60 32.55 -14.60
N THR A 187 -17.12 33.81 -14.57
CA THR A 187 -16.30 35.02 -14.74
C THR A 187 -15.74 35.54 -13.43
N CYS A 188 -16.14 34.91 -12.29
CA CYS A 188 -15.67 35.29 -10.97
C CYS A 188 -14.14 35.37 -10.92
N ALA A 189 -13.60 36.42 -10.32
CA ALA A 189 -12.17 36.74 -10.31
C ALA A 189 -11.29 35.61 -9.69
N GLY A 190 -11.87 34.81 -8.79
CA GLY A 190 -11.19 33.63 -8.21
C GLY A 190 -11.30 32.34 -9.02
N ALA A 191 -11.94 32.36 -10.19
CA ALA A 191 -12.07 31.20 -11.05
C ALA A 191 -10.74 30.87 -11.75
N THR A 192 -10.36 29.58 -11.72
CA THR A 192 -9.22 29.06 -12.45
C THR A 192 -9.64 28.55 -13.84
N ASP A 193 -8.69 28.40 -14.77
CA ASP A 193 -8.98 27.84 -16.09
C ASP A 193 -9.59 26.43 -16.00
N LYS A 194 -9.20 25.67 -14.98
CA LYS A 194 -9.75 24.33 -14.72
C LYS A 194 -11.20 24.42 -14.24
N SER A 195 -11.51 25.32 -13.32
CA SER A 195 -12.87 25.48 -12.82
C SER A 195 -13.82 26.01 -13.89
N ARG A 196 -13.37 26.98 -14.71
CA ARG A 196 -14.14 27.50 -15.85
C ARG A 196 -14.51 26.42 -16.88
N ARG A 197 -13.58 25.53 -17.19
CA ARG A 197 -13.85 24.38 -18.10
C ARG A 197 -14.91 23.43 -17.56
N ASN A 198 -15.08 23.38 -16.24
CA ASN A 198 -16.11 22.57 -15.57
C ASN A 198 -17.42 23.36 -15.34
N GLY A 199 -17.57 24.58 -15.84
CA GLY A 199 -18.73 25.41 -15.59
C GLY A 199 -18.77 26.00 -14.18
N GLU A 200 -17.63 26.09 -13.49
CA GLU A 200 -17.51 26.56 -12.11
C GLU A 200 -16.67 27.85 -12.04
N GLY A 201 -17.06 28.77 -11.20
CA GLY A 201 -16.26 29.95 -10.88
C GLY A 201 -15.22 29.66 -9.79
N THR A 202 -15.18 30.51 -8.76
CA THR A 202 -14.32 30.28 -7.58
C THR A 202 -14.74 29.02 -6.83
N ILE A 203 -13.76 28.18 -6.49
CA ILE A 203 -13.97 26.95 -5.70
C ILE A 203 -13.43 27.17 -4.29
N TRP A 204 -14.22 26.79 -3.28
CA TRP A 204 -13.76 26.75 -1.88
C TRP A 204 -14.34 25.53 -1.15
N ARG A 205 -13.95 25.35 0.10
CA ARG A 205 -14.38 24.20 0.91
C ARG A 205 -14.85 24.67 2.28
N MET A 206 -15.98 24.12 2.74
CA MET A 206 -16.54 24.36 4.08
C MET A 206 -16.96 23.02 4.70
N SER A 207 -17.04 22.97 6.03
CA SER A 207 -17.61 21.78 6.68
C SER A 207 -19.10 21.65 6.34
N SER A 208 -19.58 20.42 6.14
CA SER A 208 -20.99 20.16 5.86
C SER A 208 -21.92 20.76 6.91
N ALA A 209 -21.51 20.74 8.19
CA ALA A 209 -22.28 21.33 9.27
C ALA A 209 -22.44 22.85 9.12
N VAL A 210 -21.42 23.56 8.62
CA VAL A 210 -21.49 25.01 8.36
C VAL A 210 -22.38 25.28 7.14
N VAL A 211 -22.20 24.49 6.06
CA VAL A 211 -23.05 24.64 4.85
C VAL A 211 -24.51 24.45 5.20
N LEU A 212 -24.86 23.40 5.98
CA LEU A 212 -26.24 23.12 6.41
C LEU A 212 -26.85 24.27 7.25
N LYS A 213 -26.04 24.90 8.12
CA LYS A 213 -26.52 26.00 8.99
C LYS A 213 -26.61 27.33 8.28
N SER A 214 -25.92 27.52 7.18
CA SER A 214 -25.75 28.79 6.49
C SER A 214 -26.26 28.77 5.05
N ALA A 215 -27.03 27.74 4.67
CA ALA A 215 -27.45 27.54 3.28
C ALA A 215 -28.15 28.75 2.67
N ASP A 216 -28.94 29.49 3.47
CA ASP A 216 -29.66 30.71 3.11
C ASP A 216 -28.77 31.95 3.07
N ARG A 217 -27.51 31.87 3.47
CA ARG A 217 -26.55 32.97 3.57
C ARG A 217 -25.21 32.71 2.90
N LEU A 218 -25.12 31.61 2.15
CA LEU A 218 -23.90 31.29 1.45
C LEU A 218 -23.68 32.27 0.30
N THR A 219 -22.53 32.91 0.32
CA THR A 219 -22.07 33.77 -0.76
C THR A 219 -20.68 33.37 -1.21
N CYS A 220 -20.36 33.64 -2.46
CA CYS A 220 -19.02 33.48 -2.97
C CYS A 220 -18.05 34.40 -2.20
N PRO A 221 -16.94 33.91 -1.65
CA PRO A 221 -16.00 34.72 -0.88
C PRO A 221 -15.26 35.76 -1.73
N VAL A 222 -15.36 35.69 -3.06
CA VAL A 222 -14.65 36.58 -3.99
C VAL A 222 -15.60 37.62 -4.60
N CYS A 223 -16.69 37.17 -5.25
CA CYS A 223 -17.62 38.11 -5.91
C CYS A 223 -18.86 38.42 -5.06
N GLN A 224 -19.03 37.79 -3.90
CA GLN A 224 -20.19 37.88 -3.01
C GLN A 224 -21.53 37.49 -3.65
N GLY A 225 -21.52 36.88 -4.83
CA GLY A 225 -22.69 36.32 -5.50
C GLY A 225 -23.34 35.20 -4.71
N TRP A 226 -24.66 35.06 -4.84
CA TRP A 226 -25.47 34.05 -4.11
C TRP A 226 -25.65 32.75 -4.86
N ASP A 227 -25.33 32.71 -6.15
CA ASP A 227 -25.47 31.53 -6.97
C ASP A 227 -24.29 30.56 -6.67
N ILE A 228 -24.55 29.60 -5.79
CA ILE A 228 -23.55 28.65 -5.31
C ILE A 228 -23.91 27.22 -5.77
N ILE A 229 -22.98 26.56 -6.42
CA ILE A 229 -23.08 25.15 -6.81
C ILE A 229 -22.74 24.31 -5.58
N LEU A 230 -23.72 23.53 -5.12
CA LEU A 230 -23.59 22.53 -4.04
C LEU A 230 -23.40 21.14 -4.62
N PRO A 231 -22.73 20.21 -3.91
CA PRO A 231 -22.66 18.81 -4.31
C PRO A 231 -24.03 18.13 -4.35
N GLU A 232 -24.22 17.22 -5.30
CA GLU A 232 -25.49 16.47 -5.50
C GLU A 232 -25.87 15.58 -4.30
N ASP A 233 -24.88 15.18 -3.50
CA ASP A 233 -25.06 14.31 -2.32
C ASP A 233 -25.46 15.07 -1.04
N MET A 234 -25.67 16.38 -1.13
CA MET A 234 -26.14 17.17 0.00
C MET A 234 -27.67 16.97 0.22
N PRO A 235 -28.13 16.95 1.49
CA PRO A 235 -29.56 16.79 1.79
C PRO A 235 -30.41 17.85 1.10
N GLN A 236 -31.49 17.44 0.46
CA GLN A 236 -32.41 18.32 -0.30
C GLN A 236 -33.03 19.44 0.57
N SER A 237 -33.01 19.32 1.89
CA SER A 237 -33.46 20.38 2.81
C SER A 237 -32.69 21.70 2.73
N ILE A 238 -31.55 21.71 2.01
CA ILE A 238 -30.74 22.91 1.79
C ILE A 238 -31.27 23.80 0.64
N TYR A 239 -32.08 23.20 -0.25
CA TYR A 239 -32.59 23.86 -1.45
C TYR A 239 -33.97 24.52 -1.25
N LYS A 240 -34.36 24.78 0.01
CA LYS A 240 -35.64 25.46 0.30
C LYS A 240 -35.44 26.93 0.55
#